data_f14337f336f5e3197318a9dbca8c7798
#
_entry.id   f14337f336f5e3197318a9dbca8c7798
#
_cell.length_a   1.000
_cell.length_b   1.000
_cell.length_c   1.000
_cell.angle_alpha   90.00
_cell.angle_beta   90.00
_cell.angle_gamma   90.00
#
_symmetry.space_group_name_H-M   'P 1'
#
loop_
_entity.id
_entity.type
_entity.pdbx_description
1 polymer ?
#
loop_
_entity_poly.entity_id
_entity_poly.type
_entity_poly.pdbx_seq_one_letter_code
_entity_poly.pdbx_strand_id
1 'polypeptide(L)'
;MLRVRGVTCLHASAVAFGEKAVAFVGSEGAGKSTTAAALARQGHAVLSDDVVALAEHNGSFFVHPASPYLCLWPESVESLYGSAEALPRFSPNYEKRCLSLQKQDLRFETRALPLAAIYILGDRRADPAPAVEEISPQRAFFALVANTFATNTLDSTMRAKEFAMLARLAPRVPIRVLCAHSDPSRLKDLCDLLAQETKRLHPPNSAAPYTIP
;
A
#
# COMPACT_ATOMS: atom_id res chain seq x y z
N MET A 1 -10.36 -1.96 15.81
CA MET A 1 -11.81 -2.09 15.59
C MET A 1 -12.20 -2.75 14.27
N LEU A 2 -11.61 -2.42 13.10
CA LEU A 2 -11.95 -3.04 11.80
C LEU A 2 -11.85 -4.57 11.82
N ARG A 3 -10.78 -5.11 12.39
CA ARG A 3 -10.54 -6.56 12.47
C ARG A 3 -11.63 -7.30 13.22
N VAL A 4 -12.09 -6.77 14.35
CA VAL A 4 -13.16 -7.36 15.16
C VAL A 4 -14.50 -7.35 14.42
N ARG A 5 -14.68 -6.45 13.43
CA ARG A 5 -15.85 -6.43 12.53
C ARG A 5 -15.72 -7.36 11.33
N GLY A 6 -14.65 -8.17 11.25
CA GLY A 6 -14.42 -9.12 10.16
C GLY A 6 -13.88 -8.49 8.88
N VAL A 7 -13.39 -7.24 8.93
CA VAL A 7 -12.78 -6.59 7.78
C VAL A 7 -11.36 -7.14 7.58
N THR A 8 -11.06 -7.63 6.39
CA THR A 8 -9.70 -8.05 6.02
C THR A 8 -8.80 -6.83 5.90
N CYS A 9 -7.70 -6.84 6.65
CA CYS A 9 -6.73 -5.74 6.64
C CYS A 9 -5.33 -6.28 6.35
N LEU A 10 -4.62 -5.59 5.44
CA LEU A 10 -3.21 -5.85 5.16
C LEU A 10 -2.34 -4.82 5.88
N HIS A 11 -1.16 -5.24 6.35
CA HIS A 11 -0.09 -4.32 6.74
C HIS A 11 0.55 -3.76 5.47
N ALA A 12 0.04 -2.65 5.02
CA ALA A 12 0.29 -2.10 3.70
C ALA A 12 0.15 -0.57 3.68
N SER A 13 0.65 0.04 2.60
CA SER A 13 0.26 1.41 2.20
C SER A 13 -0.51 1.33 0.88
N ALA A 14 -1.43 2.27 0.63
CA ALA A 14 -2.20 2.32 -0.61
C ALA A 14 -2.28 3.72 -1.20
N VAL A 15 -2.10 3.80 -2.52
CA VAL A 15 -2.05 5.05 -3.28
C VAL A 15 -2.98 4.98 -4.49
N ALA A 16 -3.60 6.09 -4.83
CA ALA A 16 -4.48 6.23 -5.99
C ALA A 16 -3.68 6.55 -7.26
N PHE A 17 -3.98 5.82 -8.33
CA PHE A 17 -3.56 6.12 -9.69
C PHE A 17 -4.81 6.36 -10.53
N GLY A 18 -5.26 7.62 -10.60
CA GLY A 18 -6.58 7.98 -11.11
C GLY A 18 -7.68 7.37 -10.22
N GLU A 19 -8.61 6.65 -10.83
CA GLU A 19 -9.75 6.02 -10.13
C GLU A 19 -9.44 4.58 -9.66
N LYS A 20 -8.17 4.22 -9.47
CA LYS A 20 -7.72 2.89 -9.05
C LYS A 20 -6.78 2.99 -7.86
N ALA A 21 -6.86 2.04 -6.95
CA ALA A 21 -5.90 1.88 -5.86
C ALA A 21 -4.81 0.86 -6.20
N VAL A 22 -3.60 1.16 -5.77
CA VAL A 22 -2.47 0.23 -5.75
C VAL A 22 -1.99 0.10 -4.32
N ALA A 23 -1.81 -1.14 -3.86
CA ALA A 23 -1.32 -1.40 -2.51
C ALA A 23 0.13 -1.90 -2.53
N PHE A 24 0.90 -1.52 -1.52
CA PHE A 24 2.28 -1.94 -1.28
C PHE A 24 2.35 -2.74 0.00
N VAL A 25 2.73 -4.00 -0.08
CA VAL A 25 2.94 -4.91 1.06
C VAL A 25 4.42 -5.28 1.19
N GLY A 26 4.83 -5.77 2.34
CA GLY A 26 6.20 -6.20 2.60
C GLY A 26 6.53 -6.10 4.09
N SER A 27 7.69 -6.61 4.48
CA SER A 27 8.18 -6.60 5.85
C SER A 27 8.26 -5.17 6.43
N GLU A 28 8.40 -5.06 7.72
CA GLU A 28 8.73 -3.79 8.35
C GLU A 28 10.06 -3.26 7.79
N GLY A 29 10.14 -1.96 7.52
CA GLY A 29 11.32 -1.35 6.89
C GLY A 29 11.44 -1.55 5.37
N ALA A 30 10.60 -2.34 4.71
CA ALA A 30 10.66 -2.56 3.26
C ALA A 30 10.48 -1.29 2.41
N GLY A 31 9.90 -0.21 2.98
CA GLY A 31 9.73 1.07 2.30
C GLY A 31 8.31 1.38 1.83
N LYS A 32 7.29 0.68 2.36
CA LYS A 32 5.87 0.91 2.01
C LYS A 32 5.46 2.37 2.13
N SER A 33 5.59 2.93 3.34
CA SER A 33 5.24 4.34 3.63
C SER A 33 6.13 5.32 2.86
N THR A 34 7.41 4.99 2.65
CA THR A 34 8.35 5.81 1.87
C THR A 34 7.92 5.88 0.41
N THR A 35 7.53 4.75 -0.19
CA THR A 35 7.01 4.68 -1.56
C THR A 35 5.71 5.49 -1.69
N ALA A 36 4.79 5.33 -0.73
CA ALA A 36 3.54 6.10 -0.71
C ALA A 36 3.79 7.60 -0.58
N ALA A 37 4.73 8.03 0.27
CA ALA A 37 5.11 9.43 0.43
C ALA A 37 5.78 10.01 -0.84
N ALA A 38 6.63 9.23 -1.51
CA ALA A 38 7.25 9.64 -2.77
C ALA A 38 6.21 9.85 -3.87
N LEU A 39 5.25 8.94 -4.00
CA LEU A 39 4.12 9.07 -4.94
C LEU A 39 3.22 10.24 -4.58
N ALA A 40 2.94 10.48 -3.29
CA ALA A 40 2.19 11.64 -2.83
C ALA A 40 2.84 12.96 -3.26
N ARG A 41 4.16 13.06 -3.17
CA ARG A 41 4.93 14.23 -3.66
C ARG A 41 4.88 14.40 -5.18
N GLN A 42 4.58 13.35 -5.92
CA GLN A 42 4.31 13.43 -7.38
C GLN A 42 2.84 13.74 -7.70
N GLY A 43 2.01 14.03 -6.69
CA GLY A 43 0.61 14.43 -6.85
C GLY A 43 -0.40 13.27 -6.81
N HIS A 44 0.04 12.05 -6.51
CA HIS A 44 -0.88 10.94 -6.28
C HIS A 44 -1.58 11.07 -4.91
N ALA A 45 -2.87 10.77 -4.85
CA ALA A 45 -3.58 10.75 -3.58
C ALA A 45 -3.30 9.45 -2.80
N VAL A 46 -3.11 9.55 -1.50
CA VAL A 46 -2.93 8.37 -0.62
C VAL A 46 -4.27 7.97 -0.03
N LEU A 47 -4.58 6.68 0.01
CA LEU A 47 -5.77 6.13 0.67
C LEU A 47 -5.47 5.72 2.11
N SER A 48 -4.32 5.08 2.34
CA SER A 48 -4.01 4.50 3.65
C SER A 48 -2.53 4.27 3.82
N ASP A 49 -2.09 4.25 5.07
CA ASP A 49 -0.77 3.79 5.50
C ASP A 49 -0.90 2.89 6.73
N ASP A 50 0.05 1.96 6.92
CA ASP A 50 0.09 0.92 7.95
C ASP A 50 -1.04 -0.11 7.87
N VAL A 51 -2.30 0.29 7.64
CA VAL A 51 -3.47 -0.60 7.63
C VAL A 51 -4.33 -0.34 6.41
N VAL A 52 -4.28 -1.23 5.44
CA VAL A 52 -5.14 -1.19 4.24
C VAL A 52 -6.33 -2.12 4.44
N ALA A 53 -7.51 -1.53 4.59
CA ALA A 53 -8.77 -2.24 4.71
C ALA A 53 -9.31 -2.61 3.32
N LEU A 54 -9.63 -3.90 3.13
CA LEU A 54 -10.14 -4.44 1.88
C LEU A 54 -11.61 -4.84 2.01
N ALA A 55 -12.40 -4.54 0.99
CA ALA A 55 -13.75 -5.05 0.82
C ALA A 55 -13.89 -5.77 -0.53
N GLU A 56 -14.74 -6.79 -0.56
CA GLU A 56 -15.15 -7.47 -1.79
C GLU A 56 -16.61 -7.09 -2.10
N HIS A 57 -16.86 -6.60 -3.29
CA HIS A 57 -18.21 -6.28 -3.79
C HIS A 57 -18.35 -6.73 -5.23
N ASN A 58 -19.35 -7.58 -5.52
CA ASN A 58 -19.61 -8.13 -6.84
C ASN A 58 -18.37 -8.72 -7.53
N GLY A 59 -17.50 -9.39 -6.75
CA GLY A 59 -16.29 -10.03 -7.25
C GLY A 59 -15.11 -9.07 -7.53
N SER A 60 -15.29 -7.78 -7.32
CA SER A 60 -14.23 -6.77 -7.35
C SER A 60 -13.77 -6.43 -5.94
N PHE A 61 -12.49 -6.09 -5.80
CA PHE A 61 -11.89 -5.72 -4.52
C PHE A 61 -11.65 -4.22 -4.45
N PHE A 62 -11.91 -3.64 -3.28
CA PHE A 62 -11.78 -2.20 -3.04
C PHE A 62 -10.87 -1.95 -1.85
N VAL A 63 -10.12 -0.85 -1.94
CA VAL A 63 -9.36 -0.29 -0.82
C VAL A 63 -10.16 0.84 -0.22
N HIS A 64 -10.37 0.79 1.10
CA HIS A 64 -11.00 1.89 1.83
C HIS A 64 -9.96 2.89 2.34
N PRO A 65 -10.28 4.19 2.29
CA PRO A 65 -9.46 5.20 2.93
C PRO A 65 -9.43 4.99 4.45
N ALA A 66 -8.28 5.30 5.07
CA ALA A 66 -8.13 5.19 6.52
C ALA A 66 -7.85 6.57 7.15
N SER A 67 -6.58 6.96 7.28
CA SER A 67 -6.21 8.21 7.92
C SER A 67 -5.36 9.09 6.98
N PRO A 68 -5.51 10.43 7.05
CA PRO A 68 -4.77 11.35 6.19
C PRO A 68 -3.34 11.60 6.70
N TYR A 69 -2.66 10.55 7.16
CA TYR A 69 -1.30 10.62 7.69
C TYR A 69 -0.47 9.44 7.20
N LEU A 70 0.82 9.72 6.95
CA LEU A 70 1.86 8.72 6.73
C LEU A 70 2.86 8.76 7.88
N CYS A 71 3.31 7.58 8.33
CA CYS A 71 4.32 7.44 9.38
C CYS A 71 5.66 7.02 8.76
N LEU A 72 6.63 7.95 8.73
CA LEU A 72 7.92 7.79 8.08
C LEU A 72 9.04 7.67 9.11
N TRP A 73 9.98 6.75 8.88
CA TRP A 73 11.24 6.73 9.62
C TRP A 73 12.08 7.98 9.31
N PRO A 74 12.93 8.45 10.25
CA PRO A 74 13.78 9.63 10.06
C PRO A 74 14.59 9.59 8.76
N GLU A 75 15.16 8.44 8.41
CA GLU A 75 15.97 8.24 7.20
C GLU A 75 15.13 8.42 5.92
N SER A 76 13.85 8.00 5.98
CA SER A 76 12.92 8.21 4.86
C SER A 76 12.58 9.69 4.71
N VAL A 77 12.43 10.42 5.82
CA VAL A 77 12.18 11.87 5.81
C VAL A 77 13.40 12.60 5.28
N GLU A 78 14.59 12.25 5.72
CA GLU A 78 15.84 12.83 5.22
C GLU A 78 15.97 12.62 3.71
N SER A 79 15.74 11.41 3.21
CA SER A 79 15.78 11.09 1.78
C SER A 79 14.75 11.88 0.96
N LEU A 80 13.56 12.14 1.51
CA LEU A 80 12.46 12.81 0.79
C LEU A 80 12.49 14.34 0.93
N TYR A 81 12.97 14.86 2.06
CA TYR A 81 12.85 16.27 2.45
C TYR A 81 14.18 16.93 2.79
N GLY A 82 15.29 16.19 2.74
CA GLY A 82 16.64 16.70 2.99
C GLY A 82 17.05 16.80 4.46
N SER A 83 16.14 16.57 5.41
CA SER A 83 16.42 16.54 6.84
C SER A 83 15.44 15.64 7.57
N ALA A 84 15.92 14.85 8.52
CA ALA A 84 15.11 13.98 9.37
C ALA A 84 14.11 14.78 10.24
N GLU A 85 14.39 16.05 10.53
CA GLU A 85 13.58 16.96 11.32
C GLU A 85 12.59 17.79 10.50
N ALA A 86 12.54 17.61 9.17
CA ALA A 86 11.61 18.32 8.28
C ALA A 86 10.13 18.04 8.61
N LEU A 87 9.84 16.94 9.30
CA LEU A 87 8.50 16.57 9.77
C LEU A 87 8.47 16.40 11.30
N PRO A 88 7.33 16.71 11.94
CA PRO A 88 7.16 16.53 13.37
C PRO A 88 7.18 15.03 13.74
N ARG A 89 7.57 14.72 14.97
CA ARG A 89 7.40 13.35 15.50
C ARG A 89 5.94 12.99 15.58
N PHE A 90 5.63 11.71 15.33
CA PHE A 90 4.27 11.19 15.48
C PHE A 90 3.81 11.24 16.95
N SER A 91 4.70 10.89 17.87
CA SER A 91 4.53 11.08 19.31
C SER A 91 5.90 11.28 19.99
N PRO A 92 5.94 11.83 21.22
CA PRO A 92 7.21 12.11 21.92
C PRO A 92 8.12 10.87 22.08
N ASN A 93 7.52 9.69 22.29
CA ASN A 93 8.23 8.44 22.57
C ASN A 93 8.36 7.53 21.32
N TYR A 94 8.08 8.05 20.12
CA TYR A 94 8.12 7.29 18.90
C TYR A 94 8.96 8.01 17.83
N GLU A 95 9.92 7.33 17.25
CA GLU A 95 10.89 7.95 16.35
C GLU A 95 10.30 8.35 14.99
N LYS A 96 9.27 7.66 14.54
CA LYS A 96 8.65 7.99 13.24
C LYS A 96 8.12 9.42 13.23
N ARG A 97 8.18 9.99 12.05
CA ARG A 97 7.69 11.34 11.73
C ARG A 97 6.31 11.25 11.09
N CYS A 98 5.51 12.27 11.33
CA CYS A 98 4.13 12.35 10.82
C CYS A 98 4.06 13.28 9.61
N LEU A 99 3.74 12.73 8.45
CA LEU A 99 3.43 13.48 7.24
C LEU A 99 1.91 13.61 7.11
N SER A 100 1.39 14.82 7.29
CA SER A 100 -0.03 15.12 7.09
C SER A 100 -0.34 15.31 5.62
N LEU A 101 -1.31 14.55 5.11
CA LEU A 101 -1.79 14.63 3.72
C LEU A 101 -2.80 15.79 3.49
N GLN A 102 -3.15 16.51 4.56
CA GLN A 102 -4.00 17.71 4.51
C GLN A 102 -3.18 19.01 4.43
N LYS A 103 -1.86 18.89 4.45
CA LYS A 103 -0.90 20.00 4.37
C LYS A 103 0.01 19.81 3.16
N GLN A 104 0.68 20.89 2.72
CA GLN A 104 1.73 20.86 1.70
C GLN A 104 1.28 20.41 0.29
N ASP A 105 0.05 20.71 -0.10
CA ASP A 105 -0.52 20.33 -1.42
C ASP A 105 -0.58 18.81 -1.68
N LEU A 106 -0.44 17.99 -0.64
CA LEU A 106 -0.59 16.54 -0.72
C LEU A 106 -2.08 16.18 -0.76
N ARG A 107 -2.38 15.01 -1.33
CA ARG A 107 -3.76 14.58 -1.54
C ARG A 107 -4.07 13.34 -0.72
N PHE A 108 -5.18 13.38 0.01
CA PHE A 108 -5.81 12.22 0.62
C PHE A 108 -7.05 11.85 -0.17
N GLU A 109 -7.15 10.57 -0.59
CA GLU A 109 -8.35 10.04 -1.24
C GLU A 109 -9.36 9.63 -0.17
N THR A 110 -10.58 10.13 -0.29
CA THR A 110 -11.66 9.87 0.68
C THR A 110 -12.67 8.82 0.22
N ARG A 111 -12.57 8.40 -1.04
CA ARG A 111 -13.45 7.38 -1.62
C ARG A 111 -12.79 6.01 -1.58
N ALA A 112 -13.59 4.96 -1.46
CA ALA A 112 -13.11 3.62 -1.72
C ALA A 112 -12.82 3.47 -3.22
N LEU A 113 -11.62 2.98 -3.56
CA LEU A 113 -11.21 2.76 -4.94
C LEU A 113 -11.01 1.28 -5.25
N PRO A 114 -11.32 0.84 -6.48
CA PRO A 114 -11.05 -0.52 -6.91
C PRO A 114 -9.55 -0.82 -6.88
N LEU A 115 -9.19 -1.94 -6.27
CA LEU A 115 -7.82 -2.43 -6.16
C LEU A 115 -7.35 -2.99 -7.51
N ALA A 116 -6.42 -2.29 -8.14
CA ALA A 116 -5.91 -2.64 -9.47
C ALA A 116 -4.68 -3.56 -9.41
N ALA A 117 -3.84 -3.42 -8.38
CA ALA A 117 -2.67 -4.26 -8.18
C ALA A 117 -2.17 -4.23 -6.74
N ILE A 118 -1.40 -5.24 -6.37
CA ILE A 118 -0.63 -5.29 -5.14
C ILE A 118 0.84 -5.50 -5.52
N TYR A 119 1.73 -4.64 -5.01
CA TYR A 119 3.16 -4.81 -5.14
C TYR A 119 3.77 -5.27 -3.81
N ILE A 120 4.46 -6.40 -3.87
CA ILE A 120 5.26 -6.91 -2.75
C ILE A 120 6.63 -6.23 -2.86
N LEU A 121 7.00 -5.43 -1.88
CA LEU A 121 8.32 -4.81 -1.84
C LEU A 121 9.36 -5.89 -1.54
N GLY A 122 10.16 -6.21 -2.55
CA GLY A 122 11.28 -7.13 -2.47
C GLY A 122 12.57 -6.43 -1.97
N ASP A 123 13.66 -7.19 -1.96
CA ASP A 123 14.98 -6.68 -1.59
C ASP A 123 15.41 -5.57 -2.57
N ARG A 124 16.05 -4.56 -1.99
CA ARG A 124 16.66 -3.50 -2.79
C ARG A 124 17.88 -4.04 -3.51
N ARG A 125 18.09 -3.61 -4.74
CA ARG A 125 19.20 -4.07 -5.59
C ARG A 125 19.96 -2.88 -6.17
N ALA A 126 21.21 -3.13 -6.51
CA ALA A 126 21.90 -2.33 -7.53
C ALA A 126 21.30 -2.65 -8.91
N ASP A 127 21.79 -2.01 -9.97
CA ASP A 127 21.29 -2.24 -11.33
C ASP A 127 21.17 -3.74 -11.70
N PRO A 128 20.14 -4.14 -12.47
CA PRO A 128 19.08 -3.31 -13.01
C PRO A 128 17.92 -3.13 -12.01
N ALA A 129 17.73 -1.92 -11.50
CA ALA A 129 16.62 -1.52 -10.64
C ALA A 129 16.26 -0.06 -10.90
N PRO A 130 15.00 0.39 -10.69
CA PRO A 130 13.89 -0.44 -10.16
C PRO A 130 13.35 -1.42 -11.19
N ALA A 131 12.72 -2.51 -10.70
CA ALA A 131 12.15 -3.56 -11.55
C ALA A 131 10.83 -4.10 -10.97
N VAL A 132 9.95 -4.54 -11.86
CA VAL A 132 8.73 -5.30 -11.51
C VAL A 132 8.89 -6.72 -12.02
N GLU A 133 8.68 -7.69 -11.13
CA GLU A 133 8.86 -9.11 -11.42
C GLU A 133 7.54 -9.86 -11.19
N GLU A 134 7.27 -10.83 -12.04
CA GLU A 134 6.15 -11.75 -11.86
C GLU A 134 6.41 -12.69 -10.69
N ILE A 135 5.35 -13.10 -10.02
CA ILE A 135 5.40 -14.04 -8.91
C ILE A 135 4.38 -15.15 -9.13
N SER A 136 4.71 -16.38 -8.72
CA SER A 136 3.76 -17.48 -8.83
C SER A 136 2.52 -17.25 -7.95
N PRO A 137 1.32 -17.73 -8.35
CA PRO A 137 0.10 -17.55 -7.58
C PRO A 137 0.20 -18.04 -6.14
N GLN A 138 0.91 -19.15 -5.91
CA GLN A 138 1.12 -19.70 -4.58
C GLN A 138 1.95 -18.75 -3.70
N ARG A 139 3.06 -18.24 -4.22
CA ARG A 139 3.91 -17.28 -3.49
C ARG A 139 3.18 -15.97 -3.25
N ALA A 140 2.41 -15.49 -4.23
CA ALA A 140 1.57 -14.31 -4.10
C ALA A 140 0.56 -14.46 -2.95
N PHE A 141 -0.16 -15.59 -2.91
CA PHE A 141 -1.10 -15.88 -1.84
C PHE A 141 -0.44 -15.93 -0.45
N PHE A 142 0.68 -16.64 -0.32
CA PHE A 142 1.43 -16.69 0.95
C PHE A 142 1.96 -15.32 1.38
N ALA A 143 2.39 -14.50 0.43
CA ALA A 143 2.82 -13.14 0.73
C ALA A 143 1.66 -12.29 1.26
N LEU A 144 0.45 -12.43 0.74
CA LEU A 144 -0.73 -11.76 1.28
C LEU A 144 -1.03 -12.22 2.71
N VAL A 145 -1.03 -13.53 2.95
CA VAL A 145 -1.26 -14.10 4.29
C VAL A 145 -0.22 -13.60 5.29
N ALA A 146 1.05 -13.56 4.89
CA ALA A 146 2.15 -13.08 5.74
C ALA A 146 2.05 -11.57 6.06
N ASN A 147 1.35 -10.79 5.21
CA ASN A 147 1.17 -9.36 5.38
C ASN A 147 -0.23 -8.99 5.90
N THR A 148 -0.99 -9.94 6.47
CA THR A 148 -2.24 -9.60 7.15
C THR A 148 -1.97 -8.87 8.47
N PHE A 149 -2.77 -7.83 8.74
CA PHE A 149 -2.61 -6.99 9.92
C PHE A 149 -3.25 -7.59 11.16
N ALA A 150 -2.53 -7.60 12.29
CA ALA A 150 -3.05 -7.96 13.63
C ALA A 150 -3.80 -9.32 13.69
N THR A 151 -3.24 -10.36 13.06
CA THR A 151 -3.81 -11.72 13.00
C THR A 151 -3.99 -12.38 14.37
N ASN A 152 -3.18 -11.98 15.35
CA ASN A 152 -3.27 -12.47 16.73
C ASN A 152 -4.56 -12.04 17.47
N THR A 153 -5.29 -11.05 16.94
CA THR A 153 -6.57 -10.58 17.50
C THR A 153 -7.79 -11.34 16.96
N LEU A 154 -7.58 -12.26 16.01
CA LEU A 154 -8.65 -12.99 15.34
C LEU A 154 -8.86 -14.37 15.95
N ASP A 155 -10.13 -14.76 16.10
CA ASP A 155 -10.51 -16.13 16.35
C ASP A 155 -10.37 -17.02 15.09
N SER A 156 -10.61 -18.33 15.23
CA SER A 156 -10.48 -19.29 14.13
C SER A 156 -11.45 -19.02 12.98
N THR A 157 -12.67 -18.60 13.28
CA THR A 157 -13.72 -18.29 12.28
C THR A 157 -13.34 -17.05 11.47
N MET A 158 -12.86 -16.00 12.13
CA MET A 158 -12.39 -14.78 11.48
C MET A 158 -11.18 -15.06 10.59
N ARG A 159 -10.22 -15.88 11.07
CA ARG A 159 -9.06 -16.29 10.26
C ARG A 159 -9.47 -17.07 9.01
N ALA A 160 -10.42 -17.98 9.14
CA ALA A 160 -10.94 -18.75 8.00
C ALA A 160 -11.61 -17.85 6.96
N LYS A 161 -12.41 -16.87 7.39
CA LYS A 161 -13.04 -15.88 6.50
C LYS A 161 -12.00 -15.03 5.78
N GLU A 162 -10.98 -14.55 6.48
CA GLU A 162 -9.88 -13.79 5.90
C GLU A 162 -9.10 -14.61 4.88
N PHE A 163 -8.72 -15.85 5.24
CA PHE A 163 -8.04 -16.76 4.34
C PHE A 163 -8.85 -17.00 3.05
N ALA A 164 -10.15 -17.25 3.19
CA ALA A 164 -11.05 -17.42 2.05
C ALA A 164 -11.16 -16.15 1.18
N MET A 165 -11.16 -14.95 1.77
CA MET A 165 -11.14 -13.70 1.01
C MET A 165 -9.83 -13.53 0.24
N LEU A 166 -8.69 -13.76 0.88
CA LEU A 166 -7.38 -13.66 0.22
C LEU A 166 -7.22 -14.72 -0.90
N ALA A 167 -7.77 -15.91 -0.71
CA ALA A 167 -7.78 -16.96 -1.75
C ALA A 167 -8.61 -16.56 -2.98
N ARG A 168 -9.67 -15.76 -2.80
CA ARG A 168 -10.43 -15.20 -3.94
C ARG A 168 -9.75 -14.00 -4.58
N LEU A 169 -9.03 -13.20 -3.77
CA LEU A 169 -8.32 -12.02 -4.22
C LEU A 169 -7.10 -12.37 -5.09
N ALA A 170 -6.27 -13.30 -4.63
CA ALA A 170 -4.99 -13.61 -5.26
C ALA A 170 -5.05 -13.95 -6.77
N PRO A 171 -6.05 -14.69 -7.28
CA PRO A 171 -6.15 -14.96 -8.72
C PRO A 171 -6.80 -13.81 -9.53
N ARG A 172 -7.40 -12.82 -8.89
CA ARG A 172 -8.19 -11.77 -9.56
C ARG A 172 -7.49 -10.41 -9.62
N VAL A 173 -6.58 -10.16 -8.70
CA VAL A 173 -5.81 -8.92 -8.62
C VAL A 173 -4.36 -9.22 -8.98
N PRO A 174 -3.75 -8.52 -9.94
CA PRO A 174 -2.34 -8.64 -10.25
C PRO A 174 -1.48 -8.41 -9.00
N ILE A 175 -0.65 -9.40 -8.67
CA ILE A 175 0.31 -9.33 -7.55
C ILE A 175 1.70 -9.54 -8.13
N ARG A 176 2.62 -8.60 -7.86
CA ARG A 176 3.95 -8.59 -8.43
C ARG A 176 4.99 -8.22 -7.36
N VAL A 177 6.23 -8.58 -7.58
CA VAL A 177 7.35 -8.11 -6.75
C VAL A 177 7.88 -6.80 -7.33
N LEU A 178 8.05 -5.81 -6.48
CA LEU A 178 8.65 -4.53 -6.81
C LEU A 178 10.02 -4.42 -6.13
N CYS A 179 11.08 -4.43 -6.92
CA CYS A 179 12.45 -4.28 -6.46
C CYS A 179 12.87 -2.82 -6.62
N ALA A 180 13.08 -2.11 -5.52
CA ALA A 180 13.61 -0.74 -5.54
C ALA A 180 15.13 -0.74 -5.71
N HIS A 181 15.69 0.36 -6.20
CA HIS A 181 17.13 0.57 -6.21
C HIS A 181 17.67 0.73 -4.78
N SER A 182 18.90 0.26 -4.54
CA SER A 182 19.55 0.39 -3.22
C SER A 182 19.91 1.83 -2.87
N ASP A 183 20.15 2.67 -3.89
CA ASP A 183 20.38 4.10 -3.72
C ASP A 183 19.04 4.84 -3.57
N PRO A 184 18.78 5.50 -2.40
CA PRO A 184 17.55 6.24 -2.16
C PRO A 184 17.31 7.42 -3.11
N SER A 185 18.37 7.99 -3.71
CA SER A 185 18.24 9.09 -4.67
C SER A 185 17.46 8.69 -5.93
N ARG A 186 17.40 7.40 -6.23
CA ARG A 186 16.67 6.81 -7.37
C ARG A 186 15.20 6.44 -7.06
N LEU A 187 14.66 6.94 -5.95
CA LEU A 187 13.25 6.72 -5.59
C LEU A 187 12.28 7.30 -6.64
N LYS A 188 12.69 8.35 -7.36
CA LYS A 188 11.93 8.90 -8.48
C LYS A 188 11.75 7.87 -9.59
N ASP A 189 12.79 7.12 -9.94
CA ASP A 189 12.73 6.09 -10.99
C ASP A 189 11.70 5.00 -10.65
N LEU A 190 11.61 4.64 -9.35
CA LEU A 190 10.59 3.71 -8.86
C LEU A 190 9.17 4.25 -9.07
N CYS A 191 8.94 5.52 -8.76
CA CYS A 191 7.64 6.15 -8.95
C CYS A 191 7.27 6.24 -10.45
N ASP A 192 8.23 6.57 -11.31
CA ASP A 192 8.04 6.64 -12.77
C ASP A 192 7.71 5.25 -13.35
N LEU A 193 8.40 4.19 -12.89
CA LEU A 193 8.08 2.81 -13.24
C LEU A 193 6.66 2.42 -12.83
N LEU A 194 6.27 2.71 -11.58
CA LEU A 194 4.91 2.44 -11.09
C LEU A 194 3.84 3.18 -11.90
N ALA A 195 4.09 4.43 -12.27
CA ALA A 195 3.18 5.21 -13.11
C ALA A 195 3.03 4.60 -14.52
N GLN A 196 4.08 3.99 -15.08
CA GLN A 196 4.02 3.27 -16.36
C GLN A 196 3.27 1.94 -16.22
N GLU A 197 3.59 1.15 -15.20
CA GLU A 197 2.95 -0.14 -14.95
C GLU A 197 1.45 0.00 -14.71
N THR A 198 1.03 0.98 -13.91
CA THR A 198 -0.38 1.21 -13.61
C THR A 198 -1.22 1.65 -14.80
N LYS A 199 -0.63 2.31 -15.82
CA LYS A 199 -1.30 2.62 -17.09
C LYS A 199 -1.66 1.36 -17.88
N ARG A 200 -0.88 0.29 -17.74
CA ARG A 200 -1.09 -1.00 -18.41
C ARG A 200 -2.13 -1.87 -17.70
N LEU A 201 -2.44 -1.57 -16.44
CA LEU A 201 -3.45 -2.32 -15.70
C LEU A 201 -4.84 -1.97 -16.22
N HIS A 202 -5.58 -2.98 -16.68
CA HIS A 202 -6.98 -2.80 -17.04
C HIS A 202 -7.79 -2.48 -15.79
N PRO A 203 -8.79 -1.58 -15.85
CA PRO A 203 -9.72 -1.43 -14.74
C PRO A 203 -10.37 -2.78 -14.46
N PRO A 204 -10.51 -3.20 -13.19
CA PRO A 204 -11.45 -4.26 -12.86
C PRO A 204 -12.80 -3.83 -13.44
N ASN A 205 -13.52 -4.77 -14.10
CA ASN A 205 -14.81 -4.51 -14.78
C ASN A 205 -15.62 -3.49 -13.99
N SER A 206 -16.12 -2.46 -14.68
CA SER A 206 -16.73 -1.24 -14.16
C SER A 206 -17.56 -1.49 -12.87
N ALA A 207 -16.95 -1.36 -11.73
CA ALA A 207 -17.64 -1.39 -10.46
C ALA A 207 -18.11 0.02 -10.17
N ALA A 208 -19.43 0.20 -10.06
CA ALA A 208 -20.03 1.43 -9.55
C ALA A 208 -19.38 1.83 -8.20
N PRO A 209 -19.29 3.12 -7.87
CA PRO A 209 -18.67 3.55 -6.62
C PRO A 209 -19.34 2.85 -5.44
N TYR A 210 -18.52 2.14 -4.65
CA TYR A 210 -18.98 1.41 -3.47
C TYR A 210 -18.91 2.34 -2.25
N THR A 211 -20.07 2.59 -1.64
CA THR A 211 -20.17 3.27 -0.33
C THR A 211 -20.43 2.20 0.74
N ILE A 212 -19.67 2.22 1.82
CA ILE A 212 -19.92 1.32 2.96
C ILE A 212 -21.28 1.68 3.57
N PRO A 213 -22.13 0.70 3.88
CA PRO A 213 -23.32 0.94 4.69
C PRO A 213 -22.96 1.35 6.12
#